data_68bf2aa770cb0dbf69882df22e954886
#
_entry.id   68bf2aa770cb0dbf69882df22e954886
#
_cell.length_a   1.000
_cell.length_b   1.000
_cell.length_c   1.000
_cell.angle_alpha   90.00
_cell.angle_beta   90.00
_cell.angle_gamma   90.00
#
_symmetry.space_group_name_H-M   'P 1'
#
loop_
_entity.id
_entity.type
_entity.pdbx_description
1 polymer ?
#
loop_
_entity_poly.entity_id
_entity_poly.type
_entity_poly.pdbx_seq_one_letter_code
_entity_poly.pdbx_strand_id
1 'polypeptide(L)'
;YRVWGVPKNIYNLGMIFSAFCLDTMLPKGTVLVECGKMLQRGTPKLDKDGKPMRNEKGKIIYEPYKIRVFNTINFQKSMHFNPFAYIHSEKDILKIVTTLIANTKGEGKAGDDFWVKAETLLYTALIGYIYYEAPVNEQNFATLVEMLNAMEVREDDESFKNAVDLLFDALEQKDPDHFALRQYKKYKLAAGKTAKSILISCASRLAPFDIKEVREITMYDELDLDMLGDERTALFLIMSDTDGTFAFLISLIYSILFNRLCERADDVYGGRLPIHVRCLIDEAANIGQIPNLERLMATIRSREISACLVLQAQSQLKALYKDNMDTIIGNCDASLFLGGKEETTLKSWNSLLGKETIDLYNTSVTKGNQESHGQNFQKLGKDLMSVDELAVMDGGKCLLQIRGVRPFLSRKYDITKHPNYKLLSDFNEKNAFNIEKFLSTRMPMRPGERYRNYEVTAEDLASQTL
;
A
#
# COMPACT_ATOMS: atom_id res chain seq x y z
N TYR A 1 20.31 -30.57 -5.04
CA TYR A 1 20.34 -29.70 -6.21
C TYR A 1 20.85 -28.34 -5.74
N ARG A 2 22.04 -27.92 -6.18
CA ARG A 2 22.55 -26.57 -5.96
C ARG A 2 21.79 -25.65 -6.92
N VAL A 3 20.98 -24.74 -6.37
CA VAL A 3 20.30 -23.69 -7.14
C VAL A 3 21.36 -22.67 -7.55
N TRP A 4 21.96 -22.87 -8.72
CA TRP A 4 22.79 -21.86 -9.36
C TRP A 4 21.87 -20.86 -10.06
N GLY A 5 21.93 -19.59 -9.64
CA GLY A 5 21.31 -18.50 -10.36
C GLY A 5 20.04 -17.87 -9.75
N VAL A 6 19.75 -18.12 -8.48
CA VAL A 6 18.76 -17.29 -7.78
C VAL A 6 19.33 -15.88 -7.64
N PRO A 7 18.72 -14.83 -8.24
CA PRO A 7 19.21 -13.48 -8.12
C PRO A 7 19.39 -13.10 -6.65
N LYS A 8 20.46 -12.38 -6.32
CA LYS A 8 20.74 -11.90 -4.93
C LYS A 8 19.54 -11.20 -4.29
N ASN A 9 18.63 -10.67 -5.12
CA ASN A 9 17.37 -10.04 -4.70
C ASN A 9 16.37 -11.02 -4.03
N ILE A 10 16.41 -12.32 -4.35
CA ILE A 10 15.54 -13.33 -3.70
C ILE A 10 16.06 -13.69 -2.30
N TYR A 11 17.37 -13.61 -2.05
CA TYR A 11 17.91 -13.75 -0.69
C TYR A 11 17.43 -12.61 0.22
N ASN A 12 17.30 -11.40 -0.32
CA ASN A 12 16.70 -10.28 0.41
C ASN A 12 15.19 -10.46 0.63
N LEU A 13 14.47 -11.11 -0.31
CA LEU A 13 13.06 -11.48 -0.14
C LEU A 13 12.86 -12.44 1.05
N GLY A 14 13.73 -13.44 1.22
CA GLY A 14 13.64 -14.38 2.34
C GLY A 14 13.75 -13.72 3.72
N MET A 15 14.58 -12.66 3.83
CA MET A 15 14.72 -11.89 5.08
C MET A 15 13.49 -11.05 5.40
N ILE A 16 12.94 -10.43 4.39
CA ILE A 16 11.80 -9.55 4.52
C ILE A 16 10.55 -10.38 4.81
N PHE A 17 10.37 -11.52 4.15
CA PHE A 17 9.25 -12.45 4.42
C PHE A 17 9.28 -13.03 5.84
N SER A 18 10.44 -13.34 6.40
CA SER A 18 10.53 -13.85 7.76
C SER A 18 10.26 -12.78 8.82
N ALA A 19 10.65 -11.54 8.56
CA ALA A 19 10.37 -10.43 9.45
C ALA A 19 8.89 -9.97 9.35
N PHE A 20 8.27 -10.05 8.18
CA PHE A 20 6.86 -9.63 7.96
C PHE A 20 5.84 -10.70 8.37
N CYS A 21 6.13 -11.99 8.20
CA CYS A 21 5.24 -13.04 8.71
C CYS A 21 5.15 -13.08 10.25
N LEU A 22 6.06 -12.40 10.95
CA LEU A 22 6.01 -12.25 12.40
C LEU A 22 5.14 -11.07 12.85
N ASP A 23 4.90 -10.08 12.00
CA ASP A 23 4.15 -8.87 12.38
C ASP A 23 2.65 -9.10 12.51
N THR A 24 2.09 -10.06 11.78
CA THR A 24 0.68 -10.46 11.91
C THR A 24 0.40 -11.28 13.17
N MET A 25 1.42 -11.87 13.79
CA MET A 25 1.26 -12.62 15.04
C MET A 25 1.56 -11.80 16.29
N LEU A 26 2.12 -10.59 16.16
CA LEU A 26 2.55 -9.77 17.31
C LEU A 26 1.98 -8.34 17.18
N PRO A 27 0.95 -7.97 17.96
CA PRO A 27 0.44 -6.60 17.96
C PRO A 27 1.51 -5.67 18.54
N LYS A 28 2.05 -4.71 17.75
CA LYS A 28 2.79 -3.52 18.29
C LYS A 28 3.80 -2.86 17.35
N GLY A 29 3.69 -2.97 16.03
CA GLY A 29 4.67 -2.36 15.11
C GLY A 29 6.04 -3.06 15.20
N THR A 30 6.03 -4.37 15.29
CA THR A 30 7.17 -5.22 15.64
C THR A 30 8.27 -5.14 14.59
N VAL A 31 7.96 -5.06 13.30
CA VAL A 31 8.98 -4.95 12.24
C VAL A 31 9.81 -3.69 12.42
N LEU A 32 9.18 -2.55 12.69
CA LEU A 32 9.90 -1.31 12.96
C LEU A 32 10.76 -1.42 14.23
N VAL A 33 10.21 -1.99 15.30
CA VAL A 33 10.95 -2.19 16.56
C VAL A 33 12.17 -3.08 16.35
N GLU A 34 12.01 -4.13 15.53
CA GLU A 34 13.07 -5.09 15.25
C GLU A 34 14.17 -4.55 14.37
N CYS A 35 13.84 -3.90 13.26
CA CYS A 35 14.82 -3.52 12.24
C CYS A 35 15.12 -2.02 12.16
N GLY A 36 14.36 -1.16 12.84
CA GLY A 36 14.49 0.29 12.72
C GLY A 36 15.87 0.83 13.02
N LYS A 37 16.55 0.35 14.07
CA LYS A 37 17.94 0.73 14.37
C LYS A 37 18.91 0.27 13.28
N MET A 38 18.71 -0.94 12.75
CA MET A 38 19.52 -1.44 11.64
C MET A 38 19.39 -0.53 10.41
N LEU A 39 18.16 -0.10 10.10
CA LEU A 39 17.92 0.81 8.97
C LEU A 39 18.45 2.22 9.23
N GLN A 40 18.33 2.74 10.46
CA GLN A 40 18.97 4.02 10.82
C GLN A 40 20.50 3.96 10.69
N ARG A 41 21.13 2.84 11.03
CA ARG A 41 22.55 2.63 10.77
C ARG A 41 22.84 2.57 9.28
N GLY A 42 21.95 1.97 8.51
CA GLY A 42 22.03 1.80 7.07
C GLY A 42 22.93 0.65 6.62
N THR A 43 23.13 0.60 5.31
CA THR A 43 24.00 -0.38 4.66
C THR A 43 25.39 0.19 4.42
N PRO A 44 26.44 -0.63 4.38
CA PRO A 44 27.76 -0.17 3.99
C PRO A 44 27.72 0.49 2.61
N LYS A 45 28.30 1.67 2.48
CA LYS A 45 28.51 2.29 1.19
C LYS A 45 29.55 1.49 0.42
N LEU A 46 29.22 1.09 -0.80
CA LEU A 46 30.10 0.27 -1.63
C LEU A 46 30.81 1.15 -2.68
N ASP A 47 32.04 0.81 -3.00
CA ASP A 47 32.78 1.37 -4.13
C ASP A 47 32.32 0.71 -5.45
N LYS A 48 32.96 1.10 -6.56
CA LYS A 48 32.66 0.56 -7.90
C LYS A 48 32.91 -0.95 -8.02
N ASP A 49 33.76 -1.50 -7.17
CA ASP A 49 34.13 -2.93 -7.12
C ASP A 49 33.25 -3.72 -6.14
N GLY A 50 32.26 -3.06 -5.50
CA GLY A 50 31.35 -3.68 -4.53
C GLY A 50 31.97 -3.90 -3.14
N LYS A 51 33.11 -3.25 -2.83
CA LYS A 51 33.74 -3.32 -1.50
C LYS A 51 33.27 -2.19 -0.61
N PRO A 52 33.15 -2.41 0.72
CA PRO A 52 32.77 -1.37 1.66
C PRO A 52 33.79 -0.20 1.68
N MET A 53 33.32 1.01 1.41
CA MET A 53 34.10 2.23 1.52
C MET A 53 34.44 2.50 2.98
N ARG A 54 35.63 3.04 3.20
CA ARG A 54 36.14 3.40 4.53
C ARG A 54 36.49 4.88 4.59
N ASN A 55 36.27 5.52 5.75
CA ASN A 55 36.68 6.89 5.98
C ASN A 55 38.22 6.94 6.28
N GLU A 56 38.78 8.14 6.44
CA GLU A 56 40.17 8.39 6.75
C GLU A 56 40.67 7.65 8.02
N LYS A 57 39.75 7.32 8.94
CA LYS A 57 40.00 6.56 10.17
C LYS A 57 39.86 5.04 9.99
N GLY A 58 39.72 4.55 8.75
CA GLY A 58 39.55 3.14 8.41
C GLY A 58 38.18 2.53 8.76
N LYS A 59 37.21 3.33 9.24
CA LYS A 59 35.87 2.85 9.59
C LYS A 59 34.99 2.79 8.34
N ILE A 60 34.15 1.76 8.25
CA ILE A 60 33.18 1.60 7.17
C ILE A 60 32.20 2.78 7.19
N ILE A 61 31.96 3.37 6.02
CA ILE A 61 30.95 4.40 5.80
C ILE A 61 29.62 3.69 5.57
N TYR A 62 28.57 4.12 6.28
CA TYR A 62 27.22 3.60 6.14
C TYR A 62 26.30 4.66 5.52
N GLU A 63 25.37 4.22 4.71
CA GLU A 63 24.30 5.05 4.14
C GLU A 63 22.99 4.73 4.89
N PRO A 64 22.54 5.62 5.79
CA PRO A 64 21.33 5.41 6.59
C PRO A 64 20.07 5.53 5.74
N TYR A 65 18.98 4.92 6.24
CA TYR A 65 17.63 5.18 5.74
C TYR A 65 16.98 6.26 6.59
N LYS A 66 16.23 7.16 5.94
CA LYS A 66 15.27 8.03 6.61
C LYS A 66 14.08 7.19 7.05
N ILE A 67 13.75 7.21 8.33
CA ILE A 67 12.61 6.46 8.87
C ILE A 67 11.37 7.34 8.81
N ARG A 68 10.27 6.82 8.26
CA ARG A 68 8.94 7.40 8.27
C ARG A 68 7.97 6.39 8.89
N VAL A 69 7.07 6.87 9.73
CA VAL A 69 6.14 5.99 10.48
C VAL A 69 4.74 6.57 10.41
N PHE A 70 3.79 5.80 9.93
CA PHE A 70 2.37 6.10 10.05
C PHE A 70 1.71 4.95 10.80
N ASN A 71 1.06 5.25 11.92
CA ASN A 71 0.56 4.25 12.86
C ASN A 71 -0.91 4.53 13.18
N THR A 72 -1.80 3.66 12.71
CA THR A 72 -3.24 3.76 12.97
C THR A 72 -3.70 3.05 14.25
N ILE A 73 -2.81 2.28 14.90
CA ILE A 73 -3.10 1.65 16.19
C ILE A 73 -2.92 2.65 17.33
N ASN A 74 -1.87 3.49 17.23
CA ASN A 74 -1.58 4.51 18.24
C ASN A 74 -1.09 5.78 17.54
N PHE A 75 -1.98 6.73 17.38
CA PHE A 75 -1.70 8.01 16.70
C PHE A 75 -0.61 8.84 17.36
N GLN A 76 -0.40 8.70 18.67
CA GLN A 76 0.70 9.38 19.38
C GLN A 76 2.09 8.86 18.96
N LYS A 77 2.14 7.66 18.37
CA LYS A 77 3.36 7.03 17.83
C LYS A 77 3.42 7.09 16.29
N SER A 78 2.83 8.12 15.72
CA SER A 78 2.72 8.31 14.28
C SER A 78 3.25 9.67 13.86
N MET A 79 3.69 9.76 12.61
CA MET A 79 3.89 10.99 11.88
C MET A 79 2.58 11.41 11.22
N HIS A 80 2.46 12.68 10.89
CA HIS A 80 1.30 13.24 10.23
C HIS A 80 1.29 12.93 8.74
N PHE A 81 0.08 12.75 8.21
CA PHE A 81 -0.16 12.51 6.80
C PHE A 81 -1.33 13.36 6.31
N ASN A 82 -1.06 14.28 5.42
CA ASN A 82 -2.10 15.11 4.80
C ASN A 82 -2.17 14.83 3.29
N PRO A 83 -3.24 14.22 2.79
CA PRO A 83 -3.40 13.95 1.36
C PRO A 83 -3.39 15.22 0.48
N PHE A 84 -3.80 16.37 1.00
CA PHE A 84 -3.78 17.63 0.25
C PHE A 84 -2.36 18.07 -0.15
N ALA A 85 -1.34 17.67 0.63
CA ALA A 85 0.06 17.97 0.32
C ALA A 85 0.54 17.32 -1.01
N TYR A 86 -0.20 16.34 -1.52
CA TYR A 86 0.13 15.58 -2.73
C TYR A 86 -0.80 15.89 -3.91
N ILE A 87 -1.64 16.91 -3.79
CA ILE A 87 -2.46 17.40 -4.90
C ILE A 87 -1.61 18.38 -5.70
N HIS A 88 -1.37 18.07 -6.96
CA HIS A 88 -0.68 18.92 -7.92
C HIS A 88 -1.55 19.23 -9.14
N SER A 89 -2.66 18.53 -9.27
CA SER A 89 -3.59 18.66 -10.40
C SER A 89 -5.01 18.24 -10.03
N GLU A 90 -5.96 18.65 -10.85
CA GLU A 90 -7.36 18.20 -10.73
C GLU A 90 -7.51 16.67 -10.77
N LYS A 91 -6.60 15.98 -11.48
CA LYS A 91 -6.59 14.51 -11.54
C LYS A 91 -6.31 13.90 -10.17
N ASP A 92 -5.45 14.52 -9.36
CA ASP A 92 -5.10 14.02 -8.04
C ASP A 92 -6.28 14.16 -7.07
N ILE A 93 -7.05 15.24 -7.19
CA ILE A 93 -8.31 15.41 -6.45
C ILE A 93 -9.25 14.24 -6.75
N LEU A 94 -9.47 13.92 -8.03
CA LEU A 94 -10.32 12.80 -8.43
C LEU A 94 -9.82 11.44 -7.90
N LYS A 95 -8.51 11.22 -7.88
CA LYS A 95 -7.90 9.99 -7.34
C LYS A 95 -8.13 9.86 -5.83
N ILE A 96 -7.93 10.95 -5.07
CA ILE A 96 -8.19 10.99 -3.62
C ILE A 96 -9.66 10.69 -3.35
N VAL A 97 -10.58 11.37 -4.03
CA VAL A 97 -12.02 11.16 -3.89
C VAL A 97 -12.41 9.71 -4.21
N THR A 98 -11.92 9.17 -5.33
CA THR A 98 -12.21 7.78 -5.72
C THR A 98 -11.72 6.79 -4.68
N THR A 99 -10.50 6.99 -4.15
CA THR A 99 -9.92 6.11 -3.12
C THR A 99 -10.69 6.20 -1.81
N LEU A 100 -11.06 7.41 -1.39
CA LEU A 100 -11.86 7.65 -0.19
C LEU A 100 -13.21 6.93 -0.29
N ILE A 101 -13.96 7.14 -1.37
CA ILE A 101 -15.27 6.52 -1.58
C ILE A 101 -15.16 4.99 -1.66
N ALA A 102 -14.13 4.45 -2.32
CA ALA A 102 -13.94 3.01 -2.44
C ALA A 102 -13.75 2.32 -1.09
N ASN A 103 -13.09 2.99 -0.14
CA ASN A 103 -12.67 2.42 1.15
C ASN A 103 -13.51 2.84 2.36
N THR A 104 -14.49 3.72 2.18
CA THR A 104 -15.41 4.16 3.24
C THR A 104 -16.84 3.69 2.99
N LYS A 105 -17.02 2.66 2.16
CA LYS A 105 -18.34 2.03 1.96
C LYS A 105 -18.73 1.25 3.21
N GLY A 106 -19.92 1.50 3.75
CA GLY A 106 -20.50 0.63 4.77
C GLY A 106 -20.79 -0.78 4.21
N GLU A 107 -21.10 -1.76 5.07
CA GLU A 107 -21.40 -3.15 4.71
C GLU A 107 -22.65 -3.35 3.84
N GLY A 108 -23.22 -2.27 3.27
CA GLY A 108 -24.36 -2.30 2.36
C GLY A 108 -24.01 -2.86 0.97
N LYS A 109 -25.01 -3.41 0.28
CA LYS A 109 -24.93 -3.80 -1.13
C LYS A 109 -24.29 -2.65 -1.94
N ALA A 110 -23.48 -3.00 -2.94
CA ALA A 110 -22.83 -2.07 -3.85
C ALA A 110 -23.81 -0.93 -4.21
N GLY A 111 -23.49 0.29 -3.70
CA GLY A 111 -24.38 1.43 -3.79
C GLY A 111 -24.73 1.70 -5.26
N ASP A 112 -25.96 2.13 -5.49
CA ASP A 112 -26.41 2.57 -6.79
C ASP A 112 -25.36 3.53 -7.38
N ASP A 113 -24.95 3.30 -8.60
CA ASP A 113 -23.94 4.09 -9.33
C ASP A 113 -24.24 5.61 -9.28
N PHE A 114 -25.52 5.95 -9.17
CA PHE A 114 -25.98 7.33 -9.00
C PHE A 114 -25.40 7.97 -7.72
N TRP A 115 -25.50 7.31 -6.55
CA TRP A 115 -25.04 7.87 -5.28
C TRP A 115 -23.53 8.10 -5.27
N VAL A 116 -22.76 7.12 -5.73
CA VAL A 116 -21.31 7.23 -5.85
C VAL A 116 -20.91 8.40 -6.75
N LYS A 117 -21.61 8.58 -7.89
CA LYS A 117 -21.34 9.71 -8.79
C LYS A 117 -21.69 11.06 -8.15
N ALA A 118 -22.80 11.14 -7.43
CA ALA A 118 -23.22 12.37 -6.76
C ALA A 118 -22.29 12.75 -5.62
N GLU A 119 -21.89 11.80 -4.80
CA GLU A 119 -20.86 11.98 -3.75
C GLU A 119 -19.53 12.42 -4.34
N THR A 120 -19.12 11.80 -5.46
CA THR A 120 -17.88 12.19 -6.17
C THR A 120 -17.92 13.65 -6.60
N LEU A 121 -19.05 14.13 -7.14
CA LEU A 121 -19.19 15.53 -7.53
C LEU A 121 -19.04 16.47 -6.33
N LEU A 122 -19.71 16.17 -5.22
CA LEU A 122 -19.65 17.01 -4.02
C LEU A 122 -18.23 17.02 -3.42
N TYR A 123 -17.62 15.87 -3.17
CA TYR A 123 -16.26 15.81 -2.65
C TYR A 123 -15.25 16.50 -3.57
N THR A 124 -15.38 16.30 -4.89
CA THR A 124 -14.49 16.95 -5.87
C THR A 124 -14.64 18.46 -5.84
N ALA A 125 -15.88 18.97 -5.66
CA ALA A 125 -16.13 20.39 -5.52
C ALA A 125 -15.50 20.96 -4.25
N LEU A 126 -15.75 20.33 -3.08
CA LEU A 126 -15.26 20.83 -1.79
C LEU A 126 -13.73 20.73 -1.68
N ILE A 127 -13.14 19.59 -2.03
CA ILE A 127 -11.68 19.41 -2.02
C ILE A 127 -11.02 20.36 -3.02
N GLY A 128 -11.63 20.53 -4.21
CA GLY A 128 -11.13 21.48 -5.20
C GLY A 128 -11.19 22.92 -4.68
N TYR A 129 -12.27 23.32 -4.01
CA TYR A 129 -12.37 24.64 -3.39
C TYR A 129 -11.28 24.85 -2.34
N ILE A 130 -11.12 23.88 -1.41
CA ILE A 130 -10.10 23.94 -0.34
C ILE A 130 -8.70 24.04 -0.95
N TYR A 131 -8.40 23.26 -1.98
CA TYR A 131 -7.07 23.25 -2.59
C TYR A 131 -6.71 24.59 -3.26
N TYR A 132 -7.66 25.20 -3.99
CA TYR A 132 -7.38 26.40 -4.78
C TYR A 132 -7.59 27.69 -4.01
N GLU A 133 -8.56 27.76 -3.10
CA GLU A 133 -8.99 29.01 -2.49
C GLU A 133 -8.64 29.13 -0.99
N ALA A 134 -8.47 27.99 -0.27
CA ALA A 134 -8.16 28.04 1.15
C ALA A 134 -6.64 28.25 1.39
N PRO A 135 -6.27 28.94 2.48
CA PRO A 135 -4.88 29.05 2.89
C PRO A 135 -4.29 27.68 3.22
N VAL A 136 -2.97 27.52 3.03
CA VAL A 136 -2.28 26.20 3.15
C VAL A 136 -2.54 25.48 4.48
N ASN A 137 -2.65 26.22 5.58
CA ASN A 137 -2.93 25.63 6.90
C ASN A 137 -4.37 25.09 7.04
N GLU A 138 -5.25 25.44 6.13
CA GLU A 138 -6.64 24.93 6.06
C GLU A 138 -6.83 23.87 4.98
N GLN A 139 -5.82 23.56 4.18
CA GLN A 139 -5.86 22.53 3.17
C GLN A 139 -5.71 21.14 3.82
N ASN A 140 -6.78 20.65 4.44
CA ASN A 140 -6.82 19.38 5.15
C ASN A 140 -8.25 18.82 5.26
N PHE A 141 -8.37 17.59 5.78
CA PHE A 141 -9.67 16.95 5.96
C PHE A 141 -10.52 17.56 7.07
N ALA A 142 -9.94 18.24 8.05
CA ALA A 142 -10.72 18.93 9.08
C ALA A 142 -11.57 20.03 8.45
N THR A 143 -10.98 20.84 7.56
CA THR A 143 -11.70 21.87 6.80
C THR A 143 -12.78 21.26 5.91
N LEU A 144 -12.51 20.10 5.27
CA LEU A 144 -13.51 19.40 4.48
C LEU A 144 -14.74 19.00 5.31
N VAL A 145 -14.52 18.46 6.52
CA VAL A 145 -15.59 18.10 7.45
C VAL A 145 -16.37 19.35 7.89
N GLU A 146 -15.68 20.43 8.23
CA GLU A 146 -16.32 21.70 8.60
C GLU A 146 -17.16 22.28 7.48
N MET A 147 -16.67 22.29 6.24
CA MET A 147 -17.45 22.71 5.08
C MET A 147 -18.70 21.83 4.88
N LEU A 148 -18.54 20.51 5.01
CA LEU A 148 -19.68 19.59 4.85
C LEU A 148 -20.72 19.80 5.96
N ASN A 149 -20.30 20.04 7.21
CA ASN A 149 -21.19 20.34 8.33
C ASN A 149 -21.88 21.70 8.19
N ALA A 150 -21.28 22.65 7.48
CA ALA A 150 -21.90 23.94 7.19
C ALA A 150 -22.92 23.89 6.04
N MET A 151 -23.05 22.74 5.35
CA MET A 151 -24.02 22.54 4.31
C MET A 151 -25.37 22.12 4.89
N GLU A 152 -26.31 23.06 4.96
CA GLU A 152 -27.71 22.81 5.33
C GLU A 152 -28.58 22.78 4.07
N VAL A 153 -29.51 21.83 3.99
CA VAL A 153 -30.53 21.76 2.92
C VAL A 153 -31.91 21.87 3.56
N ARG A 154 -32.68 22.86 3.15
CA ARG A 154 -34.07 23.04 3.54
C ARG A 154 -34.96 22.50 2.46
N GLU A 155 -35.87 21.59 2.82
CA GLU A 155 -36.78 20.93 1.85
C GLU A 155 -37.96 21.84 1.45
N ASP A 156 -38.26 22.81 2.31
CA ASP A 156 -39.36 23.76 2.21
C ASP A 156 -38.97 25.09 1.53
N ASP A 157 -37.70 25.34 1.33
CA ASP A 157 -37.18 26.57 0.72
C ASP A 157 -36.01 26.25 -0.25
N GLU A 158 -36.34 26.13 -1.52
CA GLU A 158 -35.36 25.90 -2.59
C GLU A 158 -34.44 27.12 -2.85
N SER A 159 -34.81 28.30 -2.38
CA SER A 159 -34.02 29.52 -2.51
C SER A 159 -33.00 29.70 -1.39
N PHE A 160 -33.07 28.87 -0.37
CA PHE A 160 -32.15 28.92 0.77
C PHE A 160 -30.69 28.66 0.36
N LYS A 161 -29.83 29.58 0.72
CA LYS A 161 -28.38 29.44 0.52
C LYS A 161 -27.67 29.24 1.84
N ASN A 162 -26.96 28.13 1.99
CA ASN A 162 -26.10 27.87 3.13
C ASN A 162 -24.74 28.57 2.99
N ALA A 163 -23.90 28.52 4.01
CA ALA A 163 -22.59 29.20 4.02
C ALA A 163 -21.69 28.75 2.85
N VAL A 164 -21.74 27.48 2.46
CA VAL A 164 -20.93 26.94 1.36
C VAL A 164 -21.47 27.44 0.01
N ASP A 165 -22.80 27.56 -0.16
CA ASP A 165 -23.39 28.17 -1.35
C ASP A 165 -22.86 29.58 -1.56
N LEU A 166 -22.74 30.38 -0.48
CA LEU A 166 -22.21 31.75 -0.57
C LEU A 166 -20.75 31.79 -0.99
N LEU A 167 -19.93 30.82 -0.52
CA LEU A 167 -18.56 30.70 -0.96
C LEU A 167 -18.45 30.40 -2.45
N PHE A 168 -19.26 29.48 -2.97
CA PHE A 168 -19.29 29.17 -4.40
C PHE A 168 -19.90 30.30 -5.25
N ASP A 169 -20.86 31.07 -4.74
CA ASP A 169 -21.36 32.28 -5.41
C ASP A 169 -20.25 33.35 -5.55
N ALA A 170 -19.46 33.54 -4.50
CA ALA A 170 -18.32 34.45 -4.55
C ALA A 170 -17.24 33.96 -5.54
N LEU A 171 -17.00 32.64 -5.57
CA LEU A 171 -16.09 32.04 -6.54
C LEU A 171 -16.60 32.21 -7.98
N GLU A 172 -17.89 32.08 -8.24
CA GLU A 172 -18.50 32.30 -9.55
C GLU A 172 -18.28 33.72 -10.05
N GLN A 173 -18.35 34.71 -9.15
CA GLN A 173 -18.09 36.11 -9.51
C GLN A 173 -16.59 36.33 -9.84
N LYS A 174 -15.69 35.60 -9.19
CA LYS A 174 -14.24 35.68 -9.37
C LYS A 174 -13.77 34.92 -10.61
N ASP A 175 -14.20 33.68 -10.76
CA ASP A 175 -13.84 32.76 -11.85
C ASP A 175 -15.02 31.83 -12.21
N PRO A 176 -15.83 32.21 -13.22
CA PRO A 176 -16.98 31.42 -13.65
C PRO A 176 -16.64 30.02 -14.18
N ASP A 177 -15.39 29.83 -14.64
CA ASP A 177 -14.90 28.56 -15.23
C ASP A 177 -14.13 27.70 -14.25
N HIS A 178 -14.06 28.10 -12.98
CA HIS A 178 -13.31 27.39 -11.95
C HIS A 178 -13.72 25.91 -11.83
N PHE A 179 -12.73 25.03 -11.73
CA PHE A 179 -12.94 23.56 -11.68
C PHE A 179 -13.93 23.14 -10.58
N ALA A 180 -13.71 23.61 -9.35
CA ALA A 180 -14.55 23.28 -8.20
C ALA A 180 -15.99 23.75 -8.40
N LEU A 181 -16.18 24.95 -8.95
CA LEU A 181 -17.48 25.52 -9.24
C LEU A 181 -18.26 24.67 -10.26
N ARG A 182 -17.60 24.20 -11.32
CA ARG A 182 -18.22 23.29 -12.30
C ARG A 182 -18.73 22.00 -11.68
N GLN A 183 -17.99 21.42 -10.71
CA GLN A 183 -18.43 20.23 -10.00
C GLN A 183 -19.59 20.56 -9.04
N TYR A 184 -19.51 21.68 -8.34
CA TYR A 184 -20.56 22.14 -7.42
C TYR A 184 -21.88 22.38 -8.12
N LYS A 185 -21.86 23.08 -9.27
CA LYS A 185 -23.07 23.30 -10.09
C LYS A 185 -23.74 21.98 -10.51
N LYS A 186 -22.96 20.96 -10.86
CA LYS A 186 -23.50 19.62 -11.18
C LYS A 186 -24.14 18.95 -9.96
N TYR A 187 -23.51 19.06 -8.78
CA TYR A 187 -24.11 18.58 -7.53
C TYR A 187 -25.42 19.28 -7.21
N LYS A 188 -25.49 20.61 -7.40
CA LYS A 188 -26.72 21.42 -7.16
C LYS A 188 -27.88 21.11 -8.08
N LEU A 189 -27.72 20.28 -9.12
CA LEU A 189 -28.83 19.73 -9.88
C LEU A 189 -29.68 18.75 -9.06
N ALA A 190 -29.13 18.20 -8.00
CA ALA A 190 -29.88 17.43 -7.02
C ALA A 190 -30.62 18.40 -6.08
N ALA A 191 -31.95 18.25 -5.96
CA ALA A 191 -32.78 19.12 -5.14
C ALA A 191 -33.43 18.38 -3.96
N GLY A 192 -33.82 19.11 -2.92
CA GLY A 192 -34.63 18.67 -1.81
C GLY A 192 -34.12 17.42 -1.13
N LYS A 193 -34.91 16.36 -1.04
CA LYS A 193 -34.59 15.11 -0.35
C LYS A 193 -33.33 14.41 -0.92
N THR A 194 -33.12 14.51 -2.24
CA THR A 194 -31.97 13.89 -2.89
C THR A 194 -30.66 14.56 -2.44
N ALA A 195 -30.60 15.89 -2.43
CA ALA A 195 -29.43 16.63 -1.95
C ALA A 195 -29.12 16.32 -0.48
N LYS A 196 -30.16 16.28 0.38
CA LYS A 196 -30.03 15.92 1.79
C LYS A 196 -29.48 14.50 1.98
N SER A 197 -29.94 13.54 1.18
CA SER A 197 -29.47 12.16 1.23
C SER A 197 -28.00 12.04 0.79
N ILE A 198 -27.58 12.81 -0.22
CA ILE A 198 -26.17 12.87 -0.65
C ILE A 198 -25.30 13.43 0.49
N LEU A 199 -25.73 14.51 1.15
CA LEU A 199 -25.01 15.09 2.29
C LEU A 199 -24.86 14.10 3.44
N ILE A 200 -25.93 13.39 3.82
CA ILE A 200 -25.88 12.38 4.88
C ILE A 200 -24.91 11.26 4.49
N SER A 201 -24.93 10.82 3.24
CA SER A 201 -24.01 9.79 2.77
C SER A 201 -22.55 10.25 2.81
N CYS A 202 -22.27 11.47 2.36
CA CYS A 202 -20.93 12.06 2.47
C CYS A 202 -20.50 12.21 3.94
N ALA A 203 -21.36 12.75 4.82
CA ALA A 203 -21.05 12.92 6.22
C ALA A 203 -20.72 11.58 6.91
N SER A 204 -21.51 10.53 6.60
CA SER A 204 -21.27 9.20 7.19
C SER A 204 -19.91 8.59 6.78
N ARG A 205 -19.42 8.88 5.57
CA ARG A 205 -18.09 8.43 5.12
C ARG A 205 -16.95 9.16 5.82
N LEU A 206 -17.16 10.40 6.23
CA LEU A 206 -16.18 11.20 6.96
C LEU A 206 -16.31 11.09 8.47
N ALA A 207 -17.24 10.28 9.00
CA ALA A 207 -17.42 10.07 10.43
C ALA A 207 -16.11 9.70 11.19
N PRO A 208 -15.14 8.92 10.60
CA PRO A 208 -13.86 8.69 11.26
C PRO A 208 -13.08 9.97 11.58
N PHE A 209 -13.28 11.07 10.85
CA PHE A 209 -12.65 12.37 11.13
C PHE A 209 -13.31 13.16 12.27
N ASP A 210 -14.42 12.67 12.84
CA ASP A 210 -14.95 13.22 14.09
C ASP A 210 -14.07 12.88 15.29
N ILE A 211 -13.22 11.85 15.15
CA ILE A 211 -12.21 11.49 16.14
C ILE A 211 -11.10 12.54 16.09
N LYS A 212 -10.84 13.17 17.25
CA LYS A 212 -9.88 14.27 17.37
C LYS A 212 -8.49 13.88 16.89
N GLU A 213 -8.00 12.71 17.28
CA GLU A 213 -6.68 12.20 16.92
C GLU A 213 -6.54 11.99 15.40
N VAL A 214 -7.61 11.56 14.71
CA VAL A 214 -7.62 11.40 13.27
C VAL A 214 -7.53 12.76 12.56
N ARG A 215 -8.25 13.75 13.06
CA ARG A 215 -8.14 15.13 12.55
C ARG A 215 -6.72 15.67 12.73
N GLU A 216 -6.17 15.54 13.93
CA GLU A 216 -4.83 16.02 14.24
C GLU A 216 -3.77 15.39 13.33
N ILE A 217 -3.80 14.06 13.15
CA ILE A 217 -2.79 13.35 12.34
C ILE A 217 -2.87 13.65 10.85
N THR A 218 -4.00 14.21 10.38
CA THR A 218 -4.21 14.54 8.96
C THR A 218 -4.14 16.05 8.66
N MET A 219 -3.74 16.87 9.63
CA MET A 219 -3.69 18.34 9.44
C MET A 219 -2.53 18.80 8.54
N TYR A 220 -1.37 18.15 8.64
CA TYR A 220 -0.18 18.47 7.85
C TYR A 220 0.58 17.19 7.50
N ASP A 221 1.59 17.27 6.64
CA ASP A 221 2.32 16.10 6.17
C ASP A 221 3.75 16.03 6.70
N GLU A 222 4.18 14.83 7.07
CA GLU A 222 5.56 14.50 7.47
C GLU A 222 6.09 13.26 6.72
N LEU A 223 5.24 12.58 5.94
CA LEU A 223 5.65 11.34 5.28
C LEU A 223 6.56 11.57 4.07
N ASP A 224 6.46 12.73 3.41
CA ASP A 224 7.28 13.05 2.24
C ASP A 224 7.22 11.96 1.16
N LEU A 225 6.02 11.52 0.78
CA LEU A 225 5.88 10.43 -0.18
C LEU A 225 6.54 10.73 -1.53
N ASP A 226 6.65 12.01 -1.90
CA ASP A 226 7.33 12.44 -3.12
C ASP A 226 8.82 12.14 -3.14
N MET A 227 9.44 12.01 -1.96
CA MET A 227 10.88 11.74 -1.84
C MET A 227 11.22 10.25 -1.81
N LEU A 228 10.21 9.37 -1.77
CA LEU A 228 10.46 7.94 -1.91
C LEU A 228 10.91 7.63 -3.35
N GLY A 229 12.02 6.93 -3.48
CA GLY A 229 12.64 6.68 -4.79
C GLY A 229 13.75 7.66 -5.15
N ASP A 230 13.81 8.84 -4.53
CA ASP A 230 14.89 9.83 -4.66
C ASP A 230 15.91 9.64 -3.53
N GLU A 231 15.44 9.36 -2.34
CA GLU A 231 16.23 9.18 -1.14
C GLU A 231 16.02 7.80 -0.51
N ARG A 232 17.04 7.32 0.21
CA ARG A 232 16.92 6.06 0.97
C ARG A 232 15.97 6.26 2.14
N THR A 233 14.72 5.87 1.94
CA THR A 233 13.65 6.00 2.94
C THR A 233 13.06 4.64 3.24
N ALA A 234 12.75 4.40 4.52
CA ALA A 234 11.96 3.26 4.98
C ALA A 234 10.67 3.81 5.60
N LEU A 235 9.55 3.62 4.89
CA LEU A 235 8.22 3.99 5.34
C LEU A 235 7.57 2.76 5.99
N PHE A 236 7.13 2.91 7.24
CA PHE A 236 6.40 1.90 7.99
C PHE A 236 4.95 2.34 8.15
N LEU A 237 4.04 1.53 7.62
CA LEU A 237 2.60 1.70 7.75
C LEU A 237 2.10 0.64 8.75
N ILE A 238 1.78 1.06 9.96
CA ILE A 238 1.38 0.17 11.06
C ILE A 238 -0.13 0.26 11.20
N MET A 239 -0.81 -0.88 11.08
CA MET A 239 -2.25 -1.00 11.17
C MET A 239 -2.66 -2.16 12.06
N SER A 240 -3.90 -2.15 12.53
CA SER A 240 -4.48 -3.27 13.27
C SER A 240 -4.84 -4.41 12.31
N ASP A 241 -4.62 -5.63 12.75
CA ASP A 241 -5.06 -6.87 12.08
C ASP A 241 -6.53 -7.20 12.39
N THR A 242 -7.07 -6.67 13.49
CA THR A 242 -8.42 -6.95 13.97
C THR A 242 -9.41 -5.81 13.75
N ASP A 243 -8.92 -4.59 13.49
CA ASP A 243 -9.74 -3.38 13.32
C ASP A 243 -9.39 -2.66 12.01
N GLY A 244 -10.32 -2.70 11.07
CA GLY A 244 -10.19 -2.06 9.75
C GLY A 244 -10.68 -0.61 9.70
N THR A 245 -11.09 0.00 10.83
CA THR A 245 -11.71 1.34 10.86
C THR A 245 -10.89 2.40 10.13
N PHE A 246 -9.56 2.34 10.23
CA PHE A 246 -8.64 3.30 9.61
C PHE A 246 -7.92 2.77 8.37
N ALA A 247 -8.34 1.62 7.83
CA ALA A 247 -7.74 1.03 6.63
C ALA A 247 -7.79 1.98 5.41
N PHE A 248 -8.82 2.85 5.33
CA PHE A 248 -8.95 3.84 4.28
C PHE A 248 -7.77 4.83 4.23
N LEU A 249 -7.16 5.19 5.36
CA LEU A 249 -5.96 6.05 5.40
C LEU A 249 -4.76 5.33 4.77
N ILE A 250 -4.59 4.05 5.07
CA ILE A 250 -3.52 3.24 4.49
C ILE A 250 -3.72 3.08 2.97
N SER A 251 -4.96 2.80 2.53
CA SER A 251 -5.29 2.77 1.10
C SER A 251 -4.98 4.09 0.41
N LEU A 252 -5.29 5.21 1.06
CA LEU A 252 -5.03 6.54 0.54
C LEU A 252 -3.53 6.78 0.37
N ILE A 253 -2.72 6.41 1.39
CA ILE A 253 -1.26 6.49 1.31
C ILE A 253 -0.74 5.65 0.14
N TYR A 254 -1.15 4.39 -0.01
CA TYR A 254 -0.70 3.55 -1.13
C TYR A 254 -1.14 4.10 -2.49
N SER A 255 -2.38 4.57 -2.60
CA SER A 255 -2.89 5.15 -3.84
C SER A 255 -2.08 6.38 -4.26
N ILE A 256 -1.82 7.29 -3.32
CA ILE A 256 -0.99 8.48 -3.55
C ILE A 256 0.44 8.07 -3.86
N LEU A 257 1.04 7.18 -3.06
CA LEU A 257 2.41 6.72 -3.22
C LEU A 257 2.66 6.16 -4.63
N PHE A 258 1.86 5.19 -5.08
CA PHE A 258 2.03 4.60 -6.41
C PHE A 258 1.88 5.64 -7.52
N ASN A 259 0.91 6.55 -7.41
CA ASN A 259 0.72 7.61 -8.39
C ASN A 259 1.94 8.54 -8.43
N ARG A 260 2.40 9.01 -7.26
CA ARG A 260 3.55 9.94 -7.17
C ARG A 260 4.84 9.30 -7.67
N LEU A 261 5.11 8.05 -7.29
CA LEU A 261 6.28 7.31 -7.77
C LEU A 261 6.27 7.14 -9.29
N CYS A 262 5.11 6.83 -9.89
CA CYS A 262 4.98 6.71 -11.34
C CYS A 262 5.19 8.05 -12.03
N GLU A 263 4.55 9.12 -11.57
CA GLU A 263 4.70 10.47 -12.12
C GLU A 263 6.15 10.95 -12.02
N ARG A 264 6.81 10.78 -10.87
CA ARG A 264 8.22 11.16 -10.73
C ARG A 264 9.14 10.33 -11.64
N ALA A 265 8.89 9.02 -11.76
CA ALA A 265 9.66 8.20 -12.67
C ALA A 265 9.53 8.70 -14.11
N ASP A 266 8.30 9.02 -14.55
CA ASP A 266 8.03 9.40 -15.94
C ASP A 266 8.47 10.85 -16.23
N ASP A 267 8.07 11.80 -15.38
CA ASP A 267 8.21 13.24 -15.66
C ASP A 267 9.58 13.79 -15.23
N VAL A 268 10.19 13.25 -14.16
CA VAL A 268 11.47 13.76 -13.61
C VAL A 268 12.66 12.93 -14.09
N TYR A 269 12.51 11.59 -14.13
CA TYR A 269 13.63 10.67 -14.34
C TYR A 269 13.58 9.93 -15.69
N GLY A 270 12.70 10.31 -16.62
CA GLY A 270 12.64 9.72 -17.95
C GLY A 270 12.23 8.25 -17.97
N GLY A 271 11.39 7.84 -17.01
CA GLY A 271 10.76 6.53 -16.95
C GLY A 271 11.29 5.59 -15.86
N ARG A 272 12.29 5.99 -15.06
CA ARG A 272 12.91 5.09 -14.09
C ARG A 272 13.42 5.83 -12.85
N LEU A 273 12.97 5.43 -11.66
CA LEU A 273 13.44 6.02 -10.39
C LEU A 273 14.92 5.71 -10.15
N PRO A 274 15.67 6.65 -9.52
CA PRO A 274 17.07 6.45 -9.20
C PRO A 274 17.31 5.40 -8.11
N ILE A 275 16.34 5.23 -7.20
CA ILE A 275 16.38 4.23 -6.13
C ILE A 275 15.17 3.32 -6.28
N HIS A 276 15.42 2.00 -6.28
CA HIS A 276 14.35 1.01 -6.34
C HIS A 276 13.45 1.09 -5.11
N VAL A 277 12.14 1.26 -5.32
CA VAL A 277 11.13 1.26 -4.27
C VAL A 277 10.45 -0.09 -4.20
N ARG A 278 10.54 -0.74 -3.03
CA ARG A 278 9.87 -2.00 -2.77
C ARG A 278 8.74 -1.80 -1.79
N CYS A 279 7.51 -2.07 -2.23
CA CYS A 279 6.32 -2.07 -1.38
C CYS A 279 6.09 -3.50 -0.87
N LEU A 280 6.20 -3.69 0.43
CA LEU A 280 5.89 -4.96 1.10
C LEU A 280 4.57 -4.76 1.81
N ILE A 281 3.54 -5.45 1.35
CA ILE A 281 2.17 -5.28 1.81
C ILE A 281 1.78 -6.57 2.50
N ASP A 282 2.03 -6.61 3.80
CA ASP A 282 1.57 -7.69 4.65
C ASP A 282 0.07 -7.54 4.90
N GLU A 283 -0.66 -8.65 4.97
CA GLU A 283 -2.12 -8.67 5.06
C GLU A 283 -2.78 -7.75 4.02
N ALA A 284 -2.39 -7.91 2.74
CA ALA A 284 -2.81 -7.02 1.65
C ALA A 284 -4.35 -6.91 1.48
N ALA A 285 -5.10 -7.82 2.08
CA ALA A 285 -6.55 -7.76 2.12
C ALA A 285 -7.09 -6.74 3.16
N ASN A 286 -6.31 -6.44 4.20
CA ASN A 286 -6.76 -5.60 5.31
C ASN A 286 -6.53 -4.11 5.06
N ILE A 287 -5.64 -3.75 4.12
CA ILE A 287 -5.35 -2.35 3.80
C ILE A 287 -6.45 -1.64 3.02
N GLY A 288 -7.53 -2.35 2.65
CA GLY A 288 -8.58 -1.85 1.77
C GLY A 288 -8.22 -1.95 0.28
N GLN A 289 -9.04 -1.32 -0.56
CA GLN A 289 -8.89 -1.37 -2.00
C GLN A 289 -7.97 -0.24 -2.51
N ILE A 290 -6.88 -0.59 -3.18
CA ILE A 290 -6.09 0.36 -3.98
C ILE A 290 -6.71 0.41 -5.37
N PRO A 291 -7.32 1.55 -5.79
CA PRO A 291 -7.92 1.65 -7.11
C PRO A 291 -6.92 1.38 -8.25
N ASN A 292 -7.35 0.61 -9.25
CA ASN A 292 -6.54 0.22 -10.42
C ASN A 292 -5.24 -0.56 -10.09
N LEU A 293 -5.20 -1.29 -8.98
CA LEU A 293 -4.01 -2.08 -8.59
C LEU A 293 -3.59 -3.06 -9.70
N GLU A 294 -4.54 -3.65 -10.42
CA GLU A 294 -4.28 -4.56 -11.53
C GLU A 294 -3.45 -3.91 -12.65
N ARG A 295 -3.70 -2.62 -12.93
CA ARG A 295 -2.94 -1.84 -13.93
C ARG A 295 -1.58 -1.42 -13.38
N LEU A 296 -1.54 -1.03 -12.12
CA LEU A 296 -0.29 -0.69 -11.44
C LEU A 296 0.67 -1.87 -11.47
N MET A 297 0.24 -3.06 -11.05
CA MET A 297 1.06 -4.28 -11.06
C MET A 297 1.65 -4.61 -12.42
N ALA A 298 0.94 -4.28 -13.51
CA ALA A 298 1.44 -4.48 -14.88
C ALA A 298 2.54 -3.48 -15.28
N THR A 299 2.58 -2.29 -14.69
CA THR A 299 3.36 -1.14 -15.21
C THR A 299 4.50 -0.67 -14.31
N ILE A 300 4.42 -0.88 -13.00
CA ILE A 300 5.39 -0.35 -12.03
C ILE A 300 6.81 -0.89 -12.19
N ARG A 301 6.96 -2.10 -12.73
CA ARG A 301 8.26 -2.76 -12.91
C ARG A 301 9.26 -1.91 -13.70
N SER A 302 8.83 -1.32 -14.82
CA SER A 302 9.69 -0.48 -15.66
C SER A 302 10.21 0.75 -14.95
N ARG A 303 9.51 1.21 -13.90
CA ARG A 303 9.79 2.42 -13.12
C ARG A 303 10.64 2.19 -11.86
N GLU A 304 11.27 1.01 -11.73
CA GLU A 304 12.00 0.60 -10.51
C GLU A 304 11.11 0.52 -9.26
N ILE A 305 9.85 0.13 -9.43
CA ILE A 305 8.92 -0.10 -8.34
C ILE A 305 8.53 -1.58 -8.34
N SER A 306 8.52 -2.21 -7.19
CA SER A 306 8.01 -3.58 -7.00
C SER A 306 7.06 -3.67 -5.82
N ALA A 307 6.06 -4.52 -5.95
CA ALA A 307 5.12 -4.83 -4.88
C ALA A 307 5.17 -6.32 -4.53
N CYS A 308 5.08 -6.61 -3.26
CA CYS A 308 4.91 -7.94 -2.71
C CYS A 308 3.63 -7.95 -1.87
N LEU A 309 2.66 -8.74 -2.31
CA LEU A 309 1.37 -8.88 -1.63
C LEU A 309 1.42 -10.17 -0.81
N VAL A 310 1.23 -10.06 0.50
CA VAL A 310 1.10 -11.23 1.39
C VAL A 310 -0.37 -11.40 1.72
N LEU A 311 -0.87 -12.62 1.60
CA LEU A 311 -2.26 -12.98 1.78
C LEU A 311 -2.35 -14.26 2.62
N GLN A 312 -3.35 -14.37 3.45
CA GLN A 312 -3.68 -15.64 4.13
C GLN A 312 -4.37 -16.61 3.16
N ALA A 313 -5.18 -16.08 2.23
CA ALA A 313 -5.89 -16.83 1.22
C ALA A 313 -6.15 -15.99 -0.04
N GLN A 314 -6.20 -16.65 -1.19
CA GLN A 314 -6.53 -15.96 -2.46
C GLN A 314 -7.98 -15.44 -2.49
N SER A 315 -8.88 -16.08 -1.79
CA SER A 315 -10.28 -15.63 -1.65
C SER A 315 -10.40 -14.22 -1.05
N GLN A 316 -9.48 -13.81 -0.19
CA GLN A 316 -9.44 -12.45 0.35
C GLN A 316 -9.22 -11.40 -0.76
N LEU A 317 -8.28 -11.68 -1.66
CA LEU A 317 -8.02 -10.78 -2.81
C LEU A 317 -9.22 -10.74 -3.77
N LYS A 318 -9.89 -11.90 -3.95
CA LYS A 318 -11.12 -11.99 -4.77
C LYS A 318 -12.26 -11.16 -4.18
N ALA A 319 -12.40 -11.10 -2.87
CA ALA A 319 -13.42 -10.28 -2.22
C ALA A 319 -13.24 -8.79 -2.52
N LEU A 320 -11.98 -8.29 -2.54
CA LEU A 320 -11.66 -6.88 -2.81
C LEU A 320 -11.69 -6.52 -4.30
N TYR A 321 -11.08 -7.36 -5.15
CA TYR A 321 -10.80 -7.01 -6.55
C TYR A 321 -11.63 -7.79 -7.56
N LYS A 322 -12.49 -8.71 -7.09
CA LYS A 322 -13.39 -9.53 -7.94
C LYS A 322 -12.62 -10.17 -9.10
N ASP A 323 -13.06 -9.94 -10.33
CA ASP A 323 -12.45 -10.51 -11.55
C ASP A 323 -11.04 -9.98 -11.85
N ASN A 324 -10.66 -8.83 -11.28
CA ASN A 324 -9.32 -8.27 -11.44
C ASN A 324 -8.26 -9.03 -10.64
N MET A 325 -8.65 -9.92 -9.70
CA MET A 325 -7.72 -10.75 -8.93
C MET A 325 -6.77 -11.54 -9.83
N ASP A 326 -7.30 -12.20 -10.86
CA ASP A 326 -6.49 -13.03 -11.77
C ASP A 326 -5.46 -12.20 -12.53
N THR A 327 -5.80 -10.95 -12.88
CA THR A 327 -4.86 -10.00 -13.49
C THR A 327 -3.76 -9.58 -12.52
N ILE A 328 -4.09 -9.34 -11.25
CA ILE A 328 -3.11 -8.98 -10.22
C ILE A 328 -2.13 -10.14 -10.01
N ILE A 329 -2.62 -11.35 -9.79
CA ILE A 329 -1.79 -12.55 -9.59
C ILE A 329 -0.95 -12.83 -10.85
N GLY A 330 -1.55 -12.75 -12.03
CA GLY A 330 -0.87 -12.99 -13.31
C GLY A 330 0.27 -12.01 -13.60
N ASN A 331 0.26 -10.82 -13.02
CA ASN A 331 1.34 -9.84 -13.11
C ASN A 331 2.44 -10.02 -12.05
N CYS A 332 2.26 -10.94 -11.10
CA CYS A 332 3.32 -11.31 -10.17
C CYS A 332 4.28 -12.31 -10.83
N ASP A 333 5.55 -11.95 -10.98
CA ASP A 333 6.56 -12.82 -11.58
C ASP A 333 6.94 -14.01 -10.69
N ALA A 334 6.74 -13.88 -9.39
CA ALA A 334 7.01 -14.93 -8.42
C ALA A 334 5.82 -15.12 -7.47
N SER A 335 5.46 -16.37 -7.22
CA SER A 335 4.45 -16.77 -6.23
C SER A 335 5.09 -17.73 -5.23
N LEU A 336 4.82 -17.50 -3.94
CA LEU A 336 5.35 -18.30 -2.85
C LEU A 336 4.20 -18.82 -1.98
N PHE A 337 4.08 -20.16 -1.87
CA PHE A 337 3.12 -20.81 -1.00
C PHE A 337 3.81 -21.32 0.27
N LEU A 338 3.37 -20.83 1.40
CA LEU A 338 3.94 -21.14 2.71
C LEU A 338 3.13 -22.18 3.50
N GLY A 339 2.11 -22.73 2.87
CA GLY A 339 1.13 -23.63 3.49
C GLY A 339 -0.21 -22.93 3.75
N GLY A 340 -1.26 -23.69 3.88
CA GLY A 340 -2.63 -23.21 4.13
C GLY A 340 -3.64 -24.33 3.89
N LYS A 341 -4.90 -24.07 4.25
CA LYS A 341 -6.01 -25.04 4.11
C LYS A 341 -7.17 -24.50 3.27
N GLU A 342 -7.07 -23.26 2.79
CA GLU A 342 -8.15 -22.63 2.03
C GLU A 342 -8.24 -23.24 0.62
N GLU A 343 -9.41 -23.76 0.30
CA GLU A 343 -9.64 -24.62 -0.87
C GLU A 343 -9.32 -23.94 -2.21
N THR A 344 -9.69 -22.67 -2.37
CA THR A 344 -9.42 -21.92 -3.62
C THR A 344 -7.93 -21.77 -3.86
N THR A 345 -7.16 -21.46 -2.82
CA THR A 345 -5.70 -21.36 -2.87
C THR A 345 -5.07 -22.71 -3.20
N LEU A 346 -5.52 -23.80 -2.53
CA LEU A 346 -4.99 -25.14 -2.78
C LEU A 346 -5.26 -25.61 -4.21
N LYS A 347 -6.47 -25.40 -4.73
CA LYS A 347 -6.82 -25.74 -6.13
C LYS A 347 -6.00 -24.92 -7.14
N SER A 348 -5.78 -23.64 -6.88
CA SER A 348 -4.94 -22.78 -7.71
C SER A 348 -3.51 -23.31 -7.77
N TRP A 349 -2.92 -23.66 -6.63
CA TRP A 349 -1.57 -24.20 -6.56
C TRP A 349 -1.45 -25.60 -7.20
N ASN A 350 -2.44 -26.49 -6.98
CA ASN A 350 -2.47 -27.79 -7.65
C ASN A 350 -2.47 -27.64 -9.18
N SER A 351 -3.33 -26.76 -9.71
CA SER A 351 -3.37 -26.46 -11.15
C SER A 351 -2.05 -25.86 -11.66
N LEU A 352 -1.42 -24.99 -10.89
CA LEU A 352 -0.16 -24.32 -11.24
C LEU A 352 1.03 -25.29 -11.29
N LEU A 353 1.06 -26.27 -10.38
CA LEU A 353 2.09 -27.29 -10.34
C LEU A 353 2.00 -28.25 -11.53
N GLY A 354 0.78 -28.52 -11.99
CA GLY A 354 0.54 -29.42 -13.14
C GLY A 354 0.67 -30.90 -12.79
N LYS A 355 0.86 -31.72 -13.83
CA LYS A 355 0.86 -33.18 -13.75
C LYS A 355 2.16 -33.77 -14.28
N GLU A 356 2.56 -34.89 -13.70
CA GLU A 356 3.56 -35.81 -14.24
C GLU A 356 2.89 -36.99 -14.95
N THR A 357 3.56 -37.57 -15.93
CA THR A 357 3.08 -38.78 -16.58
C THR A 357 3.64 -40.00 -15.81
N ILE A 358 2.75 -40.84 -15.31
CA ILE A 358 3.12 -42.10 -14.70
C ILE A 358 2.71 -43.27 -15.62
N ASP A 359 3.53 -44.32 -15.63
CA ASP A 359 3.25 -45.54 -16.34
C ASP A 359 2.52 -46.50 -15.41
N LEU A 360 1.30 -46.88 -15.78
CA LEU A 360 0.47 -47.82 -15.03
C LEU A 360 0.44 -49.18 -15.76
N TYR A 361 0.87 -50.21 -15.08
CA TYR A 361 0.80 -51.61 -15.55
C TYR A 361 -0.35 -52.31 -14.86
N ASN A 362 -1.41 -52.58 -15.62
CA ASN A 362 -2.51 -53.45 -15.13
C ASN A 362 -2.30 -54.83 -15.68
N THR A 363 -2.16 -55.81 -14.77
CA THR A 363 -2.16 -57.23 -15.11
C THR A 363 -3.55 -57.79 -14.89
N SER A 364 -4.16 -58.31 -15.96
CA SER A 364 -5.41 -59.07 -15.85
C SER A 364 -5.11 -60.57 -15.98
N VAL A 365 -5.57 -61.34 -15.02
CA VAL A 365 -5.48 -62.79 -15.07
C VAL A 365 -6.89 -63.32 -15.22
N THR A 366 -7.20 -63.90 -16.37
CA THR A 366 -8.49 -64.59 -16.56
C THR A 366 -8.30 -66.07 -16.26
N LYS A 367 -8.93 -66.54 -15.17
CA LYS A 367 -8.96 -67.95 -14.76
C LYS A 367 -10.07 -68.67 -15.52
N GLY A 368 -9.69 -69.44 -16.52
CA GLY A 368 -10.55 -70.34 -17.27
C GLY A 368 -9.77 -71.66 -17.57
N ASN A 369 -10.31 -72.54 -18.39
CA ASN A 369 -9.62 -73.79 -18.78
C ASN A 369 -8.30 -73.57 -19.51
N GLN A 370 -8.00 -72.28 -19.92
CA GLN A 370 -6.68 -71.78 -20.30
C GLN A 370 -6.47 -70.45 -19.58
N GLU A 371 -5.42 -70.37 -18.79
CA GLU A 371 -5.03 -69.08 -18.12
C GLU A 371 -4.46 -68.16 -19.18
N SER A 372 -5.07 -66.97 -19.29
CA SER A 372 -4.55 -65.90 -20.16
C SER A 372 -4.08 -64.76 -19.27
N HIS A 373 -2.83 -64.34 -19.47
CA HIS A 373 -2.21 -63.19 -18.86
C HIS A 373 -2.19 -62.01 -19.83
N GLY A 374 -3.00 -60.98 -19.56
CA GLY A 374 -2.97 -59.73 -20.30
C GLY A 374 -2.22 -58.65 -19.52
N GLN A 375 -1.26 -58.01 -20.13
CA GLN A 375 -0.67 -56.77 -19.58
C GLN A 375 -1.22 -55.60 -20.35
N ASN A 376 -1.87 -54.66 -19.68
CA ASN A 376 -2.33 -53.43 -20.26
C ASN A 376 -1.45 -52.28 -19.74
N PHE A 377 -0.80 -51.59 -20.66
CA PHE A 377 0.06 -50.45 -20.40
C PHE A 377 -0.71 -49.16 -20.63
N GLN A 378 -0.87 -48.32 -19.59
CA GLN A 378 -1.54 -47.04 -19.68
C GLN A 378 -0.62 -45.93 -19.16
N LYS A 379 -0.62 -44.78 -19.85
CA LYS A 379 -0.01 -43.56 -19.36
C LYS A 379 -1.08 -42.72 -18.70
N LEU A 380 -0.88 -42.38 -17.43
CA LEU A 380 -1.81 -41.59 -16.65
C LEU A 380 -1.12 -40.28 -16.20
N GLY A 381 -1.87 -39.18 -16.24
CA GLY A 381 -1.41 -37.93 -15.64
C GLY A 381 -1.70 -37.92 -14.14
N LYS A 382 -0.67 -37.95 -13.30
CA LYS A 382 -0.78 -37.80 -11.84
C LYS A 382 -0.40 -36.34 -11.47
N ASP A 383 -1.18 -35.73 -10.58
CA ASP A 383 -0.82 -34.41 -10.06
C ASP A 383 0.54 -34.46 -9.37
N LEU A 384 1.40 -33.45 -9.62
CA LEU A 384 2.71 -33.36 -8.93
C LEU A 384 2.54 -33.26 -7.41
N MET A 385 1.54 -32.52 -6.97
CA MET A 385 1.01 -32.54 -5.60
C MET A 385 -0.50 -32.36 -5.67
N SER A 386 -1.23 -33.31 -5.11
CA SER A 386 -2.69 -33.22 -5.02
C SER A 386 -3.13 -32.17 -3.99
N VAL A 387 -4.41 -31.80 -3.99
CA VAL A 387 -4.96 -30.79 -3.07
C VAL A 387 -4.80 -31.22 -1.61
N ASP A 388 -4.97 -32.49 -1.33
CA ASP A 388 -4.80 -33.10 0.00
C ASP A 388 -3.32 -33.11 0.44
N GLU A 389 -2.38 -33.44 -0.47
CA GLU A 389 -0.95 -33.34 -0.19
C GLU A 389 -0.49 -31.92 0.09
N LEU A 390 -1.03 -30.91 -0.63
CA LEU A 390 -0.80 -29.51 -0.37
C LEU A 390 -1.32 -29.07 1.01
N ALA A 391 -2.50 -29.56 1.40
CA ALA A 391 -3.15 -29.21 2.68
C ALA A 391 -2.36 -29.72 3.90
N VAL A 392 -1.61 -30.82 3.75
CA VAL A 392 -0.79 -31.44 4.80
C VAL A 392 0.71 -31.20 4.62
N MET A 393 1.09 -30.28 3.73
CA MET A 393 2.50 -29.96 3.49
C MET A 393 3.21 -29.55 4.79
N ASP A 394 4.41 -30.10 5.00
CA ASP A 394 5.26 -29.81 6.16
C ASP A 394 5.44 -28.30 6.36
N GLY A 395 5.17 -27.82 7.58
CA GLY A 395 5.26 -26.42 7.95
C GLY A 395 6.65 -25.78 7.75
N GLY A 396 7.72 -26.56 7.66
CA GLY A 396 9.08 -26.10 7.33
C GLY A 396 9.36 -26.00 5.83
N LYS A 397 8.39 -26.39 4.97
CA LYS A 397 8.53 -26.36 3.50
C LYS A 397 7.72 -25.21 2.89
N CYS A 398 8.07 -24.88 1.66
CA CYS A 398 7.38 -23.90 0.83
C CYS A 398 7.46 -24.32 -0.64
N LEU A 399 6.49 -23.84 -1.43
CA LEU A 399 6.51 -23.95 -2.89
C LEU A 399 6.79 -22.59 -3.49
N LEU A 400 7.77 -22.52 -4.37
CA LEU A 400 8.12 -21.30 -5.10
C LEU A 400 7.91 -21.51 -6.59
N GLN A 401 7.12 -20.65 -7.20
CA GLN A 401 6.94 -20.58 -8.64
C GLN A 401 7.47 -19.25 -9.15
N ILE A 402 8.29 -19.30 -10.19
CA ILE A 402 8.83 -18.12 -10.88
C ILE A 402 8.46 -18.25 -12.36
N ARG A 403 8.06 -17.16 -12.99
CA ARG A 403 7.71 -17.13 -14.40
C ARG A 403 8.85 -17.68 -15.26
N GLY A 404 8.55 -18.61 -16.15
CA GLY A 404 9.51 -19.23 -17.07
C GLY A 404 10.38 -20.33 -16.46
N VAL A 405 10.14 -20.71 -15.20
CA VAL A 405 10.89 -21.77 -14.50
C VAL A 405 9.90 -22.77 -13.89
N ARG A 406 10.29 -24.04 -13.83
CA ARG A 406 9.48 -25.07 -13.15
C ARG A 406 9.36 -24.76 -11.65
N PRO A 407 8.23 -25.10 -11.01
CA PRO A 407 8.05 -24.90 -9.58
C PRO A 407 9.11 -25.61 -8.73
N PHE A 408 9.43 -25.02 -7.58
CA PHE A 408 10.39 -25.55 -6.64
C PHE A 408 9.70 -25.90 -5.33
N LEU A 409 9.95 -27.10 -4.80
CA LEU A 409 9.70 -27.42 -3.41
C LEU A 409 10.98 -27.15 -2.62
N SER A 410 10.91 -26.25 -1.65
CA SER A 410 12.06 -25.78 -0.87
C SER A 410 11.75 -25.78 0.64
N ARG A 411 12.75 -25.58 1.44
CA ARG A 411 12.60 -25.31 2.87
C ARG A 411 12.46 -23.81 3.10
N LYS A 412 11.63 -23.45 4.07
CA LYS A 412 11.56 -22.06 4.56
C LYS A 412 12.92 -21.62 5.07
N TYR A 413 13.26 -20.36 4.81
CA TYR A 413 14.54 -19.80 5.24
C TYR A 413 14.54 -19.60 6.76
N ASP A 414 15.61 -20.02 7.39
CA ASP A 414 15.85 -19.80 8.82
C ASP A 414 16.51 -18.42 9.00
N ILE A 415 15.78 -17.45 9.52
CA ILE A 415 16.24 -16.07 9.69
C ILE A 415 17.47 -15.96 10.60
N THR A 416 17.63 -16.88 11.55
CA THR A 416 18.77 -16.87 12.48
C THR A 416 20.12 -17.07 11.76
N LYS A 417 20.09 -17.62 10.55
CA LYS A 417 21.25 -17.81 9.67
C LYS A 417 21.60 -16.58 8.85
N HIS A 418 20.74 -15.56 8.86
CA HIS A 418 21.00 -14.35 8.07
C HIS A 418 22.13 -13.52 8.69
N PRO A 419 23.07 -12.99 7.89
CA PRO A 419 24.21 -12.19 8.40
C PRO A 419 23.79 -11.00 9.28
N ASN A 420 22.64 -10.37 8.96
CA ASN A 420 22.12 -9.22 9.69
C ASN A 420 21.24 -9.60 10.90
N TYR A 421 20.99 -10.89 11.17
CA TYR A 421 20.18 -11.32 12.32
C TYR A 421 20.68 -10.71 13.64
N LYS A 422 22.01 -10.62 13.79
CA LYS A 422 22.66 -10.01 14.95
C LYS A 422 22.33 -8.52 15.18
N LEU A 423 21.76 -7.85 14.20
CA LEU A 423 21.34 -6.45 14.25
C LEU A 423 19.87 -6.26 14.63
N LEU A 424 19.11 -7.35 14.72
CA LEU A 424 17.69 -7.34 15.07
C LEU A 424 17.51 -7.35 16.60
N SER A 425 16.35 -6.87 17.06
CA SER A 425 16.00 -6.90 18.48
C SER A 425 15.77 -8.30 19.00
N ASP A 426 15.33 -9.23 18.19
CA ASP A 426 15.23 -10.66 18.50
C ASP A 426 16.57 -11.26 18.96
N PHE A 427 17.66 -10.82 18.37
CA PHE A 427 18.99 -11.26 18.79
C PHE A 427 19.44 -10.56 20.08
N ASN A 428 19.12 -9.27 20.22
CA ASN A 428 19.48 -8.47 21.38
C ASN A 428 18.52 -7.29 21.55
N GLU A 429 17.82 -7.22 22.68
CA GLU A 429 16.85 -6.15 23.01
C GLU A 429 17.46 -4.73 22.89
N LYS A 430 18.77 -4.57 23.07
CA LYS A 430 19.45 -3.29 22.83
C LYS A 430 19.34 -2.81 21.38
N ASN A 431 19.01 -3.68 20.44
CA ASN A 431 18.79 -3.34 19.05
C ASN A 431 17.35 -2.85 18.79
N ALA A 432 16.45 -2.94 19.77
CA ALA A 432 15.08 -2.48 19.63
C ALA A 432 15.00 -0.99 19.29
N PHE A 433 14.17 -0.65 18.29
CA PHE A 433 13.91 0.72 17.91
C PHE A 433 12.85 1.35 18.83
N ASN A 434 13.17 2.49 19.42
CA ASN A 434 12.24 3.21 20.27
C ASN A 434 11.55 4.32 19.46
N ILE A 435 10.28 4.08 19.09
CA ILE A 435 9.47 4.98 18.28
C ILE A 435 9.23 6.30 19.02
N GLU A 436 8.90 6.26 20.31
CA GLU A 436 8.59 7.45 21.12
C GLU A 436 9.80 8.39 21.19
N LYS A 437 10.96 7.82 21.51
CA LYS A 437 12.21 8.59 21.53
C LYS A 437 12.54 9.14 20.14
N PHE A 438 12.30 8.39 19.08
CA PHE A 438 12.55 8.84 17.72
C PHE A 438 11.66 10.03 17.35
N LEU A 439 10.37 9.97 17.65
CA LEU A 439 9.44 11.06 17.37
C LEU A 439 9.70 12.28 18.24
N SER A 440 10.04 12.10 19.54
CA SER A 440 10.33 13.21 20.44
C SER A 440 11.60 13.99 20.11
N THR A 441 12.54 13.38 19.37
CA THR A 441 13.77 14.06 18.90
C THR A 441 13.55 14.88 17.64
N ARG A 442 12.39 14.79 17.00
CA ARG A 442 12.02 15.58 15.83
C ARG A 442 11.37 16.87 16.27
N MET A 443 11.81 17.99 15.72
CA MET A 443 11.05 19.23 15.89
C MET A 443 9.72 19.08 15.14
N PRO A 444 8.55 19.32 15.80
CA PRO A 444 7.27 19.35 15.10
C PRO A 444 7.34 20.46 14.03
N MET A 445 7.16 20.08 12.78
CA MET A 445 7.03 21.06 11.70
C MET A 445 5.69 21.76 11.85
N ARG A 446 5.69 23.10 11.92
CA ARG A 446 4.44 23.86 11.94
C ARG A 446 3.79 23.84 10.56
N PRO A 447 2.45 23.78 10.47
CA PRO A 447 1.75 23.96 9.22
C PRO A 447 2.21 25.25 8.53
N GLY A 448 2.59 25.17 7.27
CA GLY A 448 3.06 26.31 6.47
C GLY A 448 4.57 26.56 6.46
N GLU A 449 5.37 26.00 7.35
CA GLU A 449 6.84 26.16 7.33
C GLU A 449 7.52 25.35 6.22
N ARG A 450 6.86 24.32 5.70
CA ARG A 450 7.43 23.37 4.72
C ARG A 450 7.45 23.90 3.29
N TYR A 451 6.64 24.90 2.96
CA TYR A 451 6.47 25.39 1.60
C TYR A 451 7.22 26.69 1.31
N ARG A 452 7.99 27.21 2.26
CA ARG A 452 8.96 28.24 1.98
C ARG A 452 10.31 27.60 1.67
N ASN A 453 10.48 27.14 0.44
CA ASN A 453 11.82 26.99 -0.11
C ASN A 453 12.42 28.39 -0.19
N TYR A 454 13.19 28.77 0.81
CA TYR A 454 14.10 29.88 0.66
C TYR A 454 15.28 29.35 -0.16
N GLU A 455 15.37 29.74 -1.41
CA GLU A 455 16.65 29.71 -2.09
C GLU A 455 17.54 30.71 -1.34
N VAL A 456 18.42 30.16 -0.51
CA VAL A 456 19.43 30.95 0.18
C VAL A 456 20.39 31.44 -0.88
N THR A 457 20.30 32.70 -1.25
CA THR A 457 21.25 33.32 -2.17
C THR A 457 22.57 33.57 -1.46
N ALA A 458 23.66 33.72 -2.23
CA ALA A 458 24.97 34.05 -1.66
C ALA A 458 24.94 35.39 -0.88
N GLU A 459 23.99 36.28 -1.16
CA GLU A 459 23.77 37.57 -0.47
C GLU A 459 23.12 37.36 0.91
N ASP A 460 22.24 36.37 1.06
CA ASP A 460 21.61 36.01 2.35
C ASP A 460 22.65 35.44 3.34
N LEU A 461 23.63 34.67 2.83
CA LEU A 461 24.75 34.17 3.63
C LEU A 461 25.74 35.25 4.06
N ALA A 462 25.94 36.29 3.22
CA ALA A 462 26.82 37.40 3.54
C ALA A 462 26.23 38.36 4.59
N SER A 463 24.90 38.44 4.71
CA SER A 463 24.21 39.31 5.68
C SER A 463 24.12 38.73 7.10
N GLN A 464 24.44 37.43 7.31
CA GLN A 464 24.46 36.78 8.64
C GLN A 464 25.85 36.77 9.28
N THR A 465 26.87 37.36 8.64
CA THR A 465 28.26 37.39 9.15
C THR A 465 28.68 38.78 9.60
N LEU A 466 27.74 39.61 10.05
CA LEU A 466 28.03 40.92 10.70
C LEU A 466 27.47 40.95 12.11
#